data_62fb3346b1ce8775e4d3237a476dcfbc
#
_entry.id   62fb3346b1ce8775e4d3237a476dcfbc
#
_cell.length_a   1.000
_cell.length_b   1.000
_cell.length_c   1.000
_cell.angle_alpha   90.00
_cell.angle_beta   90.00
_cell.angle_gamma   90.00
#
_symmetry.space_group_name_H-M   'P 1'
#
loop_
_entity.id
_entity.type
_entity.pdbx_description
1 polymer ?
#
loop_
_entity_poly.entity_id
_entity_poly.type
_entity_poly.pdbx_seq_one_letter_code
_entity_poly.pdbx_strand_id
1 'polypeptide(L)'
;MHGCNGKMGQVISGLIAADPDMELVAGIDARDDGHNPYPVFTDIYKCDVAADAIIDFSAAVAVDKLLDYCVEKKIPCVLCTTGLSEAQLAKVDEAAKKVAILKSANMSLGINLMLKLLKEAAGVLANAGFDIE
;
A
#
# COMPACT_ATOMS: atom_id res chain seq x y z
N MET A 1 1.72 7.53 -6.37
CA MET A 1 1.66 6.05 -6.50
C MET A 1 3.07 5.48 -6.52
N HIS A 2 3.45 4.66 -5.53
CA HIS A 2 4.75 4.00 -5.47
C HIS A 2 4.63 2.59 -6.05
N GLY A 3 5.47 2.24 -7.03
CA GLY A 3 5.32 1.07 -7.89
C GLY A 3 4.31 1.29 -9.03
N CYS A 4 4.28 2.50 -9.59
CA CYS A 4 3.25 2.93 -10.55
C CYS A 4 3.27 2.15 -11.88
N ASN A 5 4.42 1.64 -12.33
CA ASN A 5 4.54 0.85 -13.56
C ASN A 5 4.21 -0.64 -13.36
N GLY A 6 4.04 -1.09 -12.11
CA GLY A 6 3.64 -2.45 -11.79
C GLY A 6 2.17 -2.73 -12.15
N LYS A 7 1.79 -4.02 -12.21
CA LYS A 7 0.40 -4.43 -12.52
C LYS A 7 -0.61 -3.76 -11.60
N MET A 8 -0.38 -3.79 -10.28
CA MET A 8 -1.29 -3.14 -9.31
C MET A 8 -1.23 -1.63 -9.40
N GLY A 9 -0.06 -1.05 -9.65
CA GLY A 9 0.08 0.38 -9.90
C GLY A 9 -0.82 0.88 -11.02
N GLN A 10 -0.83 0.19 -12.15
CA GLN A 10 -1.68 0.53 -13.29
C GLN A 10 -3.18 0.35 -13.00
N VAL A 11 -3.57 -0.72 -12.28
CA VAL A 11 -4.97 -0.93 -11.86
C VAL A 11 -5.43 0.22 -10.94
N ILE A 12 -4.63 0.59 -9.96
CA ILE A 12 -4.97 1.66 -9.01
C ILE A 12 -4.99 3.01 -9.70
N SER A 13 -4.05 3.27 -10.61
CA SER A 13 -4.06 4.49 -11.44
C SER A 13 -5.37 4.62 -12.22
N GLY A 14 -5.87 3.52 -12.78
CA GLY A 14 -7.17 3.50 -13.47
C GLY A 14 -8.36 3.72 -12.52
N LEU A 15 -8.32 3.17 -11.31
CA LEU A 15 -9.37 3.39 -10.30
C LEU A 15 -9.39 4.84 -9.83
N ILE A 16 -8.23 5.43 -9.54
CA ILE A 16 -8.12 6.84 -9.15
C ILE A 16 -8.61 7.76 -10.28
N ALA A 17 -8.22 7.48 -11.52
CA ALA A 17 -8.67 8.27 -12.67
C ALA A 17 -10.19 8.25 -12.89
N ALA A 18 -10.88 7.22 -12.39
CA ALA A 18 -12.34 7.10 -12.45
C ALA A 18 -13.07 7.72 -11.24
N ASP A 19 -12.34 8.13 -10.21
CA ASP A 19 -12.89 8.70 -8.97
C ASP A 19 -12.76 10.24 -9.00
N PRO A 20 -13.89 10.99 -8.92
CA PRO A 20 -13.86 12.44 -8.99
C PRO A 20 -13.25 13.11 -7.75
N ASP A 21 -13.10 12.38 -6.64
CA ASP A 21 -12.58 12.91 -5.37
C ASP A 21 -11.07 12.62 -5.20
N MET A 22 -10.44 11.93 -6.18
CA MET A 22 -9.02 11.57 -6.13
C MET A 22 -8.27 12.03 -7.37
N GLU A 23 -7.02 12.43 -7.17
CA GLU A 23 -6.09 12.76 -8.24
C GLU A 23 -4.74 12.07 -8.03
N LEU A 24 -4.21 11.45 -9.09
CA LEU A 24 -2.88 10.86 -9.07
C LEU A 24 -1.84 11.86 -9.58
N VAL A 25 -1.20 12.55 -8.65
CA VAL A 25 -0.31 13.68 -8.95
C VAL A 25 1.11 13.27 -9.34
N ALA A 26 1.58 12.09 -8.90
CA ALA A 26 2.93 11.60 -9.22
C ALA A 26 3.05 10.08 -9.06
N GLY A 27 3.97 9.49 -9.81
CA GLY A 27 4.42 8.11 -9.70
C GLY A 27 5.85 8.01 -9.22
N ILE A 28 6.16 6.93 -8.49
CA ILE A 28 7.52 6.54 -8.14
C ILE A 28 7.73 5.11 -8.63
N ASP A 29 8.79 4.88 -9.39
CA ASP A 29 9.15 3.53 -9.84
C ASP A 29 10.65 3.45 -10.13
N ALA A 30 11.18 2.23 -10.34
CA ALA A 30 12.60 2.04 -10.68
C ALA A 30 13.01 2.67 -12.04
N ARG A 31 12.02 2.90 -12.92
CA ARG A 31 12.21 3.53 -14.23
C ARG A 31 10.97 4.35 -14.60
N ASP A 32 11.16 5.33 -15.45
CA ASP A 32 10.06 6.03 -16.11
C ASP A 32 9.88 5.42 -17.52
N ASP A 33 8.75 4.77 -17.73
CA ASP A 33 8.42 4.16 -19.04
C ASP A 33 7.71 5.15 -19.98
N GLY A 34 7.44 6.37 -19.54
CA GLY A 34 6.79 7.43 -20.33
C GLY A 34 5.34 7.18 -20.70
N HIS A 35 4.65 6.23 -20.05
CA HIS A 35 3.29 5.84 -20.38
C HIS A 35 2.24 6.42 -19.42
N ASN A 36 2.68 6.96 -18.29
CA ASN A 36 1.78 7.52 -17.28
C ASN A 36 1.39 8.96 -17.60
N PRO A 37 0.15 9.38 -17.35
CA PRO A 37 -0.31 10.75 -17.59
C PRO A 37 0.20 11.76 -16.54
N TYR A 38 0.98 11.31 -15.58
CA TYR A 38 1.58 12.08 -14.48
C TYR A 38 3.10 11.89 -14.47
N PRO A 39 3.88 12.80 -13.86
CA PRO A 39 5.32 12.65 -13.76
C PRO A 39 5.72 11.42 -12.94
N VAL A 40 6.75 10.71 -13.41
CA VAL A 40 7.31 9.54 -12.71
C VAL A 40 8.74 9.85 -12.28
N PHE A 41 9.03 9.59 -11.00
CA PHE A 41 10.34 9.80 -10.43
C PHE A 41 11.00 8.47 -10.10
N THR A 42 12.29 8.32 -10.38
CA THR A 42 13.05 7.11 -10.02
C THR A 42 13.61 7.13 -8.60
N ASP A 43 13.44 8.25 -7.92
CA ASP A 43 13.81 8.44 -6.53
C ASP A 43 12.72 9.27 -5.83
N ILE A 44 12.15 8.74 -4.76
CA ILE A 44 11.08 9.40 -4.01
C ILE A 44 11.53 10.76 -3.45
N TYR A 45 12.81 10.92 -3.10
CA TYR A 45 13.36 12.18 -2.62
C TYR A 45 13.55 13.25 -3.71
N LYS A 46 13.44 12.84 -4.98
CA LYS A 46 13.45 13.78 -6.12
C LYS A 46 12.04 14.22 -6.54
N CYS A 47 11.02 13.61 -5.94
CA CYS A 47 9.65 14.03 -6.17
C CYS A 47 9.40 15.35 -5.43
N ASP A 48 9.20 16.41 -6.20
CA ASP A 48 8.90 17.76 -5.72
C ASP A 48 7.39 18.08 -5.76
N VAL A 49 6.57 17.08 -6.11
CA VAL A 49 5.12 17.21 -6.17
C VAL A 49 4.52 16.94 -4.79
N ALA A 50 3.68 17.85 -4.31
CA ALA A 50 2.95 17.65 -3.06
C ALA A 50 1.86 16.58 -3.22
N ALA A 51 1.71 15.74 -2.19
CA ALA A 51 0.70 14.71 -2.14
C ALA A 51 0.16 14.54 -0.72
N ASP A 52 -1.12 14.21 -0.59
CA ASP A 52 -1.79 14.03 0.70
C ASP A 52 -1.56 12.61 1.27
N ALA A 53 -1.29 11.63 0.40
CA ALA A 53 -1.03 10.26 0.79
C ALA A 53 -0.20 9.51 -0.27
N ILE A 54 0.46 8.43 0.16
CA ILE A 54 1.17 7.52 -0.72
C ILE A 54 0.47 6.16 -0.70
N ILE A 55 0.20 5.61 -1.89
CA ILE A 55 -0.24 4.22 -2.05
C ILE A 55 0.96 3.44 -2.60
N ASP A 56 1.36 2.37 -1.89
CA ASP A 56 2.54 1.57 -2.22
C ASP A 56 2.19 0.14 -2.61
N PHE A 57 2.57 -0.24 -3.81
CA PHE A 57 2.59 -1.59 -4.35
C PHE A 57 3.94 -1.86 -5.04
N SER A 58 5.01 -1.49 -4.39
CA SER A 58 6.38 -1.66 -4.89
C SER A 58 7.01 -3.01 -4.49
N ALA A 59 8.30 -3.03 -4.32
CA ALA A 59 9.06 -4.19 -3.84
C ALA A 59 9.63 -3.92 -2.44
N ALA A 60 9.85 -4.99 -1.65
CA ALA A 60 10.35 -4.91 -0.29
C ALA A 60 11.65 -4.08 -0.16
N VAL A 61 12.52 -4.14 -1.18
CA VAL A 61 13.77 -3.36 -1.21
C VAL A 61 13.56 -1.85 -1.16
N ALA A 62 12.40 -1.36 -1.59
CA ALA A 62 12.10 0.07 -1.63
C ALA A 62 11.43 0.60 -0.34
N VAL A 63 10.95 -0.31 0.52
CA VAL A 63 10.09 0.05 1.66
C VAL A 63 10.83 0.85 2.73
N ASP A 64 12.10 0.54 2.99
CA ASP A 64 12.87 1.26 4.00
C ASP A 64 12.97 2.76 3.69
N LYS A 65 13.26 3.07 2.43
CA LYS A 65 13.36 4.44 1.94
C LYS A 65 12.01 5.16 1.91
N LEU A 66 10.95 4.43 1.54
CA LEU A 66 9.59 4.92 1.56
C LEU A 66 9.17 5.32 2.98
N LEU A 67 9.41 4.45 3.97
CA LEU A 67 9.04 4.72 5.36
C LEU A 67 9.78 5.95 5.92
N ASP A 68 11.08 6.07 5.62
CA ASP A 68 11.88 7.23 6.04
C ASP A 68 11.31 8.52 5.44
N TYR A 69 10.96 8.50 4.16
CA TYR A 69 10.32 9.62 3.47
C TYR A 69 8.95 9.98 4.07
N CYS A 70 8.09 8.98 4.31
CA CYS A 70 6.77 9.20 4.91
C CYS A 70 6.88 9.87 6.28
N VAL A 71 7.81 9.42 7.12
CA VAL A 71 8.05 10.00 8.45
C VAL A 71 8.60 11.42 8.36
N GLU A 72 9.57 11.67 7.47
CA GLU A 72 10.19 12.98 7.29
C GLU A 72 9.18 14.02 6.79
N LYS A 73 8.43 13.65 5.75
CA LYS A 73 7.46 14.54 5.11
C LYS A 73 6.09 14.55 5.79
N LYS A 74 5.86 13.65 6.76
CA LYS A 74 4.57 13.44 7.44
C LYS A 74 3.43 13.11 6.48
N ILE A 75 3.74 12.34 5.45
CA ILE A 75 2.76 11.91 4.45
C ILE A 75 2.25 10.52 4.83
N PRO A 76 0.94 10.31 5.02
CA PRO A 76 0.32 9.00 5.26
C PRO A 76 0.62 8.00 4.14
N CYS A 77 0.67 6.71 4.50
CA CYS A 77 0.98 5.65 3.53
C CYS A 77 0.05 4.46 3.66
N VAL A 78 -0.47 4.00 2.52
CA VAL A 78 -1.11 2.69 2.38
C VAL A 78 -0.06 1.72 1.85
N LEU A 79 0.52 0.91 2.73
CA LEU A 79 1.63 0.00 2.45
C LEU A 79 1.10 -1.40 2.11
N CYS A 80 1.13 -1.76 0.83
CA CYS A 80 0.64 -3.06 0.33
C CYS A 80 1.77 -3.97 -0.17
N THR A 81 3.01 -3.52 -0.13
CA THR A 81 4.18 -4.36 -0.49
C THR A 81 4.25 -5.58 0.42
N THR A 82 4.44 -6.74 -0.18
CA THR A 82 4.57 -8.05 0.47
C THR A 82 6.02 -8.49 0.61
N GLY A 83 6.27 -9.54 1.42
CA GLY A 83 7.60 -10.10 1.57
C GLY A 83 8.56 -9.25 2.40
N LEU A 84 8.04 -8.43 3.31
CA LEU A 84 8.85 -7.65 4.23
C LEU A 84 9.56 -8.56 5.24
N SER A 85 10.82 -8.25 5.53
CA SER A 85 11.58 -8.88 6.61
C SER A 85 11.07 -8.46 7.98
N GLU A 86 11.44 -9.21 9.04
CA GLU A 86 11.09 -8.85 10.42
C GLU A 86 11.62 -7.45 10.79
N ALA A 87 12.82 -7.10 10.35
CA ALA A 87 13.40 -5.79 10.57
C ALA A 87 12.57 -4.67 9.90
N GLN A 88 12.06 -4.93 8.69
CA GLN A 88 11.18 -3.98 7.98
C GLN A 88 9.81 -3.89 8.66
N LEU A 89 9.26 -4.99 9.17
CA LEU A 89 8.02 -4.96 9.94
C LEU A 89 8.17 -4.12 11.23
N ALA A 90 9.27 -4.31 11.96
CA ALA A 90 9.57 -3.47 13.12
C ALA A 90 9.71 -1.98 12.74
N LYS A 91 10.33 -1.69 11.58
CA LYS A 91 10.43 -0.32 11.07
C LYS A 91 9.07 0.28 10.72
N VAL A 92 8.14 -0.52 10.17
CA VAL A 92 6.75 -0.09 9.92
C VAL A 92 6.08 0.31 11.23
N ASP A 93 6.22 -0.50 12.29
CA ASP A 93 5.63 -0.22 13.60
C ASP A 93 6.19 1.08 14.21
N GLU A 94 7.49 1.33 14.08
CA GLU A 94 8.12 2.58 14.55
C GLU A 94 7.69 3.79 13.71
N ALA A 95 7.55 3.64 12.40
CA ALA A 95 7.07 4.70 11.51
C ALA A 95 5.59 5.02 11.78
N ALA A 96 4.76 4.01 12.06
CA ALA A 96 3.34 4.18 12.37
C ALA A 96 3.07 4.98 13.66
N LYS A 97 4.05 5.08 14.56
CA LYS A 97 3.97 5.98 15.72
C LYS A 97 4.11 7.47 15.37
N LYS A 98 4.60 7.78 14.16
CA LYS A 98 4.97 9.14 13.73
C LYS A 98 4.09 9.66 12.59
N VAL A 99 3.58 8.75 11.75
CA VAL A 99 2.72 9.04 10.60
C VAL A 99 1.70 7.92 10.42
N ALA A 100 0.51 8.24 9.91
CA ALA A 100 -0.51 7.22 9.68
C ALA A 100 -0.04 6.22 8.60
N ILE A 101 -0.01 4.93 8.94
CA ILE A 101 0.33 3.85 8.02
C ILE A 101 -0.75 2.77 8.10
N LEU A 102 -1.41 2.51 6.98
CA LEU A 102 -2.26 1.34 6.79
C LEU A 102 -1.46 0.26 6.10
N LYS A 103 -1.08 -0.80 6.83
CA LYS A 103 -0.41 -1.96 6.23
C LYS A 103 -1.42 -3.06 5.93
N SER A 104 -1.50 -3.48 4.67
CA SER A 104 -2.31 -4.63 4.26
C SER A 104 -1.68 -5.35 3.08
N ALA A 105 -1.40 -6.63 3.25
CA ALA A 105 -0.86 -7.49 2.18
C ALA A 105 -1.91 -7.86 1.14
N ASN A 106 -3.20 -7.69 1.45
CA ASN A 106 -4.29 -8.05 0.55
C ASN A 106 -5.45 -7.06 0.64
N MET A 107 -5.71 -6.37 -0.46
CA MET A 107 -6.81 -5.42 -0.63
C MET A 107 -7.96 -6.01 -1.48
N SER A 108 -7.96 -7.33 -1.73
CA SER A 108 -9.04 -7.98 -2.49
C SER A 108 -10.35 -7.93 -1.72
N LEU A 109 -11.40 -7.39 -2.35
CA LEU A 109 -12.75 -7.37 -1.80
C LEU A 109 -13.24 -8.78 -1.49
N GLY A 110 -13.01 -9.75 -2.41
CA GLY A 110 -13.43 -11.14 -2.23
C GLY A 110 -12.74 -11.82 -1.05
N ILE A 111 -11.44 -11.64 -0.90
CA ILE A 111 -10.68 -12.18 0.24
C ILE A 111 -11.14 -11.55 1.56
N ASN A 112 -11.33 -10.25 1.60
CA ASN A 112 -11.80 -9.58 2.82
C ASN A 112 -13.23 -10.00 3.20
N LEU A 113 -14.12 -10.18 2.22
CA LEU A 113 -15.46 -10.73 2.46
C LEU A 113 -15.37 -12.17 2.99
N MET A 114 -14.55 -13.02 2.37
CA MET A 114 -14.35 -14.40 2.83
C MET A 114 -13.82 -14.44 4.27
N LEU A 115 -12.83 -13.62 4.61
CA LEU A 115 -12.32 -13.52 5.99
C LEU A 115 -13.39 -13.12 7.00
N LYS A 116 -14.27 -12.19 6.61
CA LYS A 116 -15.41 -11.78 7.45
C LYS A 116 -16.36 -12.94 7.68
N LEU A 117 -16.76 -13.64 6.62
CA LEU A 117 -17.67 -14.80 6.72
C LEU A 117 -17.07 -15.94 7.52
N LEU A 118 -15.78 -16.25 7.32
CA LEU A 118 -15.08 -17.27 8.10
C LEU A 118 -15.01 -16.90 9.57
N LYS A 119 -14.76 -15.65 9.92
CA LYS A 119 -14.73 -15.20 11.31
C LYS A 119 -16.09 -15.33 11.99
N GLU A 120 -17.17 -15.00 11.31
CA GLU A 120 -18.53 -15.16 11.81
C GLU A 120 -18.90 -16.65 11.98
N ALA A 121 -18.62 -17.47 10.96
CA ALA A 121 -18.87 -18.92 10.99
C ALA A 121 -18.06 -19.61 12.12
N ALA A 122 -16.77 -19.32 12.22
CA ALA A 122 -15.89 -19.88 13.25
C ALA A 122 -16.37 -19.52 14.67
N GLY A 123 -16.82 -18.30 14.89
CA GLY A 123 -17.35 -17.87 16.20
C GLY A 123 -18.58 -18.66 16.65
N VAL A 124 -19.41 -19.11 15.72
CA VAL A 124 -20.60 -19.93 16.03
C VAL A 124 -20.24 -21.41 16.13
N LEU A 125 -19.53 -21.95 15.15
CA LEU A 125 -19.26 -23.38 15.03
C LEU A 125 -18.30 -23.89 16.09
N ALA A 126 -17.24 -23.16 16.42
CA ALA A 126 -16.31 -23.55 17.47
C ALA A 126 -17.00 -23.69 18.82
N ASN A 127 -17.92 -22.77 19.16
CA ASN A 127 -18.70 -22.83 20.37
C ASN A 127 -19.72 -23.99 20.38
N ALA A 128 -20.10 -24.50 19.21
CA ALA A 128 -20.97 -25.65 19.04
C ALA A 128 -20.21 -26.99 18.99
N GLY A 129 -18.88 -26.98 19.17
CA GLY A 129 -18.04 -28.17 19.21
C GLY A 129 -17.60 -28.71 17.84
N PHE A 130 -17.67 -27.87 16.79
CA PHE A 130 -17.10 -28.21 15.48
C PHE A 130 -15.61 -27.87 15.44
N ASP A 131 -14.82 -28.79 14.87
CA ASP A 131 -13.44 -28.52 14.54
C ASP A 131 -13.36 -27.66 13.26
N ILE A 132 -12.38 -26.76 13.22
CA ILE A 132 -12.16 -25.86 12.08
C ILE A 132 -10.70 -26.03 11.68
N GLU A 133 -10.49 -26.61 10.49
CA GLU A 133 -9.17 -26.85 9.90
C GLU A 133 -8.90 -25.89 8.74
#